data_ece1f0a78f9a73c01d8ae1b13c2b75c8
#
_entry.id   ece1f0a78f9a73c01d8ae1b13c2b75c8
#
_cell.length_a   1.000
_cell.length_b   1.000
_cell.length_c   1.000
_cell.angle_alpha   90.00
_cell.angle_beta   90.00
_cell.angle_gamma   90.00
#
_symmetry.space_group_name_H-M   'P 1'
#
loop_
_entity.id
_entity.type
_entity.pdbx_description
1 polymer ?
#
loop_
_entity_poly.entity_id
_entity_poly.type
_entity_poly.pdbx_seq_one_letter_code
_entity_poly.pdbx_strand_id
1 'polypeptide(L)'
;MSVAECERPHEEEYVQVRGSDVYFYCEVCETTVLELIMKLRKLEKELLHKYLDLDLHMRPEIRIWIRSDGGDIHSGLSAMDAIASMKRVKVRTIADGMCASAATFILLGGRTRHMTENSYILIHQLNMDGSWGKFQDYKDQMENLEQFMRRFREIYVQETKIPDDKLKKILRRDVCMNSDKCIDYGIVDSVWI
;
A
#
# COMPACT_ATOMS: atom_id res chain seq x y z
N MET A 1 11.00 -0.46 -22.00
CA MET A 1 11.48 -1.75 -21.46
C MET A 1 10.26 -2.58 -21.22
N SER A 2 10.23 -3.80 -21.76
CA SER A 2 9.12 -4.74 -21.65
C SER A 2 8.77 -4.96 -20.16
N VAL A 3 7.49 -4.86 -19.82
CA VAL A 3 6.96 -5.34 -18.55
C VAL A 3 7.36 -6.81 -18.49
N ALA A 4 8.29 -7.15 -17.62
CA ALA A 4 8.61 -8.54 -17.35
C ALA A 4 7.36 -9.13 -16.69
N GLU A 5 6.58 -9.87 -17.46
CA GLU A 5 5.54 -10.73 -16.92
C GLU A 5 6.21 -11.59 -15.85
N CYS A 6 5.79 -11.44 -14.62
CA CYS A 6 6.24 -12.27 -13.52
C CYS A 6 5.67 -13.68 -13.74
N GLU A 7 6.33 -14.45 -14.62
CA GLU A 7 6.01 -15.86 -14.84
C GLU A 7 6.36 -16.65 -13.58
N ARG A 8 5.38 -16.81 -12.67
CA ARG A 8 5.43 -17.87 -11.66
C ARG A 8 4.72 -19.12 -12.20
N PRO A 9 5.18 -20.31 -11.85
CA PRO A 9 4.48 -21.54 -12.19
C PRO A 9 3.04 -21.50 -11.65
N HIS A 10 2.10 -22.07 -12.36
CA HIS A 10 0.64 -21.97 -12.25
C HIS A 10 -0.03 -22.33 -10.90
N GLU A 11 0.68 -22.45 -9.78
CA GLU A 11 0.12 -22.84 -8.46
C GLU A 11 0.55 -21.96 -7.27
N GLU A 12 1.41 -20.94 -7.44
CA GLU A 12 1.83 -20.10 -6.32
C GLU A 12 0.96 -18.84 -6.21
N GLU A 13 0.22 -18.76 -5.09
CA GLU A 13 -0.53 -17.57 -4.70
C GLU A 13 0.41 -16.39 -4.42
N TYR A 14 0.09 -15.21 -4.97
CA TYR A 14 0.87 -13.99 -4.76
C TYR A 14 0.75 -13.45 -3.32
N VAL A 15 -0.40 -13.69 -2.69
CA VAL A 15 -0.68 -13.24 -1.33
C VAL A 15 -0.88 -14.45 -0.44
N GLN A 16 -0.07 -14.59 0.60
CA GLN A 16 -0.16 -15.72 1.52
C GLN A 16 -0.89 -15.31 2.80
N VAL A 17 -1.69 -16.22 3.36
CA VAL A 17 -2.39 -16.03 4.64
C VAL A 17 -1.95 -17.11 5.63
N ARG A 18 -1.52 -16.69 6.82
CA ARG A 18 -1.15 -17.58 7.92
C ARG A 18 -1.76 -17.08 9.23
N GLY A 19 -2.81 -17.73 9.70
CA GLY A 19 -3.56 -17.25 10.86
C GLY A 19 -4.19 -15.90 10.60
N SER A 20 -3.77 -14.86 11.33
CA SER A 20 -4.21 -13.47 11.13
C SER A 20 -3.23 -12.61 10.35
N ASP A 21 -2.15 -13.23 9.84
CA ASP A 21 -1.12 -12.56 9.05
C ASP A 21 -1.37 -12.75 7.55
N VAL A 22 -1.31 -11.66 6.81
CA VAL A 22 -1.42 -11.62 5.36
C VAL A 22 -0.13 -11.04 4.79
N TYR A 23 0.54 -11.78 3.92
CA TYR A 23 1.83 -11.40 3.33
C TYR A 23 1.62 -10.96 1.89
N PHE A 24 1.82 -9.66 1.64
CA PHE A 24 1.82 -9.04 0.32
C PHE A 24 3.27 -8.77 -0.10
N TYR A 25 3.93 -9.79 -0.68
CA TYR A 25 5.34 -9.73 -1.08
C TYR A 25 5.46 -9.84 -2.60
N CYS A 26 4.82 -8.89 -3.30
CA CYS A 26 4.73 -8.90 -4.75
C CYS A 26 4.57 -7.49 -5.30
N GLU A 27 4.57 -7.35 -6.61
CA GLU A 27 4.24 -6.13 -7.31
C GLU A 27 2.77 -5.73 -7.08
N VAL A 28 2.51 -4.43 -7.02
CA VAL A 28 1.15 -3.88 -6.95
C VAL A 28 0.56 -3.84 -8.35
N CYS A 29 -0.35 -4.75 -8.64
CA CYS A 29 -1.08 -4.78 -9.91
C CYS A 29 -2.54 -5.24 -9.68
N GLU A 30 -3.37 -5.18 -10.70
CA GLU A 30 -4.78 -5.55 -10.60
C GLU A 30 -4.97 -6.96 -10.02
N THR A 31 -4.21 -7.94 -10.52
CA THR A 31 -4.33 -9.34 -10.08
C THR A 31 -3.95 -9.52 -8.61
N THR A 32 -2.80 -8.98 -8.18
CA THR A 32 -2.29 -9.14 -6.82
C THR A 32 -3.13 -8.39 -5.80
N VAL A 33 -3.66 -7.22 -6.16
CA VAL A 33 -4.55 -6.44 -5.30
C VAL A 33 -5.93 -7.08 -5.20
N LEU A 34 -6.48 -7.62 -6.30
CA LEU A 34 -7.73 -8.37 -6.25
C LEU A 34 -7.59 -9.58 -5.32
N GLU A 35 -6.50 -10.34 -5.44
CA GLU A 35 -6.21 -11.46 -4.55
C GLU A 35 -6.12 -11.03 -3.08
N LEU A 36 -5.40 -9.93 -2.80
CA LEU A 36 -5.30 -9.34 -1.46
C LEU A 36 -6.69 -9.04 -0.89
N ILE A 37 -7.50 -8.31 -1.64
CA ILE A 37 -8.84 -7.89 -1.20
C ILE A 37 -9.73 -9.11 -0.92
N MET A 38 -9.73 -10.11 -1.81
CA MET A 38 -10.53 -11.33 -1.64
C MET A 38 -10.10 -12.10 -0.37
N LYS A 39 -8.80 -12.25 -0.16
CA LYS A 39 -8.25 -12.93 1.03
C LYS A 39 -8.56 -12.17 2.31
N LEU A 40 -8.44 -10.85 2.31
CA LEU A 40 -8.81 -10.01 3.46
C LEU A 40 -10.30 -10.15 3.82
N ARG A 41 -11.20 -10.11 2.83
CA ARG A 41 -12.65 -10.28 3.07
C ARG A 41 -13.00 -11.67 3.59
N LYS A 42 -12.35 -12.72 3.07
CA LYS A 42 -12.50 -14.08 3.56
C LYS A 42 -12.03 -14.18 5.02
N LEU A 43 -10.83 -13.69 5.30
CA LEU A 43 -10.24 -13.72 6.64
C LEU A 43 -11.06 -12.91 7.67
N GLU A 44 -11.56 -11.73 7.28
CA GLU A 44 -12.47 -10.94 8.11
C GLU A 44 -13.67 -11.77 8.55
N LYS A 45 -14.33 -12.45 7.60
CA LYS A 45 -15.50 -13.30 7.88
C LYS A 45 -15.15 -14.47 8.81
N GLU A 46 -14.06 -15.16 8.56
CA GLU A 46 -13.60 -16.30 9.37
C GLU A 46 -13.27 -15.88 10.81
N LEU A 47 -12.53 -14.79 10.98
CA LEU A 47 -12.19 -14.27 12.31
C LEU A 47 -13.42 -13.80 13.07
N LEU A 48 -14.36 -13.15 12.43
CA LEU A 48 -15.60 -12.70 13.08
C LEU A 48 -16.44 -13.89 13.58
N HIS A 49 -16.57 -14.96 12.79
CA HIS A 49 -17.25 -16.18 13.25
C HIS A 49 -16.52 -16.81 14.43
N LYS A 50 -15.19 -16.98 14.34
CA LYS A 50 -14.38 -17.55 15.40
C LYS A 50 -14.52 -16.77 16.72
N TYR A 51 -14.53 -15.43 16.66
CA TYR A 51 -14.65 -14.59 17.85
C TYR A 51 -16.05 -14.66 18.45
N LEU A 52 -17.09 -14.81 17.62
CA LEU A 52 -18.45 -15.05 18.11
C LEU A 52 -18.58 -16.41 18.78
N ASP A 53 -18.05 -17.47 18.19
CA ASP A 53 -18.10 -18.83 18.72
C ASP A 53 -17.37 -18.95 20.08
N LEU A 54 -16.33 -18.13 20.28
CA LEU A 54 -15.54 -18.07 21.51
C LEU A 54 -16.05 -17.03 22.53
N ASP A 55 -17.19 -16.37 22.24
CA ASP A 55 -17.77 -15.28 23.06
C ASP A 55 -16.78 -14.15 23.37
N LEU A 56 -15.91 -13.83 22.39
CA LEU A 56 -14.91 -12.76 22.52
C LEU A 56 -15.50 -11.42 22.10
N HIS A 57 -15.62 -10.49 23.03
CA HIS A 57 -16.19 -9.14 22.81
C HIS A 57 -15.20 -8.11 22.24
N MET A 58 -14.02 -8.52 21.82
CA MET A 58 -13.00 -7.66 21.19
C MET A 58 -13.02 -7.79 19.67
N ARG A 59 -12.55 -6.74 18.97
CA ARG A 59 -12.40 -6.80 17.52
C ARG A 59 -11.19 -7.65 17.14
N PRO A 60 -11.35 -8.63 16.23
CA PRO A 60 -10.22 -9.36 15.68
C PRO A 60 -9.20 -8.43 15.03
N GLU A 61 -7.96 -8.86 14.98
CA GLU A 61 -6.87 -8.13 14.32
C GLU A 61 -6.38 -8.91 13.08
N ILE A 62 -6.19 -8.20 11.98
CA ILE A 62 -5.52 -8.68 10.76
C ILE A 62 -4.25 -7.86 10.61
N ARG A 63 -3.12 -8.53 10.35
CA ARG A 63 -1.83 -7.91 10.09
C ARG A 63 -1.45 -8.12 8.64
N ILE A 64 -1.16 -7.03 7.92
CA ILE A 64 -0.73 -7.07 6.52
C ILE A 64 0.75 -6.72 6.48
N TRP A 65 1.58 -7.69 6.12
CA TRP A 65 3.01 -7.52 5.91
C TRP A 65 3.26 -7.15 4.46
N ILE A 66 3.97 -6.05 4.23
CA ILE A 66 4.11 -5.45 2.90
C ILE A 66 5.60 -5.38 2.55
N ARG A 67 5.96 -6.07 1.46
CA ARG A 67 7.27 -5.97 0.81
C ARG A 67 7.03 -5.84 -0.69
N SER A 68 7.20 -4.63 -1.22
CA SER A 68 6.88 -4.35 -2.62
C SER A 68 7.59 -3.07 -3.08
N ASP A 69 8.10 -3.11 -4.29
CA ASP A 69 8.68 -1.93 -4.96
C ASP A 69 7.59 -1.01 -5.55
N GLY A 70 6.31 -1.40 -5.44
CA GLY A 70 5.18 -0.66 -5.97
C GLY A 70 4.58 -1.30 -7.22
N GLY A 71 4.13 -0.48 -8.15
CA GLY A 71 3.50 -0.88 -9.41
C GLY A 71 2.33 0.04 -9.76
N ASP A 72 1.17 -0.53 -10.16
CA ASP A 72 0.01 0.23 -10.58
C ASP A 72 -0.62 1.03 -9.44
N ILE A 73 -0.75 2.32 -9.68
CA ILE A 73 -1.22 3.28 -8.68
C ILE A 73 -2.71 3.14 -8.37
N HIS A 74 -3.53 2.84 -9.39
CA HIS A 74 -4.97 2.68 -9.21
C HIS A 74 -5.28 1.45 -8.37
N SER A 75 -4.53 0.38 -8.58
CA SER A 75 -4.57 -0.82 -7.75
C SER A 75 -4.15 -0.52 -6.31
N GLY A 76 -3.08 0.26 -6.11
CA GLY A 76 -2.64 0.69 -4.77
C GLY A 76 -3.71 1.48 -4.02
N LEU A 77 -4.36 2.43 -4.68
CA LEU A 77 -5.48 3.21 -4.11
C LEU A 77 -6.69 2.31 -3.81
N SER A 78 -7.04 1.38 -4.70
CA SER A 78 -8.11 0.42 -4.48
C SER A 78 -7.86 -0.44 -3.24
N ALA A 79 -6.62 -0.91 -3.06
CA ALA A 79 -6.22 -1.64 -1.85
C ALA A 79 -6.35 -0.77 -0.59
N MET A 80 -5.91 0.49 -0.62
CA MET A 80 -6.04 1.44 0.47
C MET A 80 -7.50 1.58 0.91
N ASP A 81 -8.41 1.86 -0.05
CA ASP A 81 -9.83 2.04 0.21
C ASP A 81 -10.48 0.76 0.76
N ALA A 82 -10.13 -0.40 0.20
CA ALA A 82 -10.62 -1.69 0.65
C ALA A 82 -10.22 -1.96 2.10
N ILE A 83 -8.95 -1.74 2.47
CA ILE A 83 -8.42 -1.92 3.83
C ILE A 83 -9.09 -0.92 4.78
N ALA A 84 -9.14 0.36 4.42
CA ALA A 84 -9.76 1.40 5.24
C ALA A 84 -11.25 1.18 5.49
N SER A 85 -11.95 0.46 4.58
CA SER A 85 -13.37 0.10 4.72
C SER A 85 -13.65 -1.00 5.75
N MET A 86 -12.63 -1.77 6.18
CA MET A 86 -12.77 -2.91 7.09
C MET A 86 -12.96 -2.45 8.55
N LYS A 87 -14.18 -2.02 8.89
CA LYS A 87 -14.50 -1.44 10.21
C LYS A 87 -14.76 -2.45 11.32
N ARG A 88 -15.04 -3.72 10.96
CA ARG A 88 -15.38 -4.80 11.91
C ARG A 88 -14.18 -5.47 12.54
N VAL A 89 -13.01 -5.35 11.89
CA VAL A 89 -11.71 -5.84 12.36
C VAL A 89 -10.75 -4.67 12.55
N LYS A 90 -9.67 -4.90 13.29
CA LYS A 90 -8.52 -3.98 13.34
C LYS A 90 -7.54 -4.41 12.26
N VAL A 91 -7.26 -3.53 11.30
CA VAL A 91 -6.23 -3.82 10.30
C VAL A 91 -4.97 -3.04 10.66
N ARG A 92 -3.89 -3.78 10.83
CA ARG A 92 -2.54 -3.28 11.05
C ARG A 92 -1.71 -3.56 9.81
N THR A 93 -0.99 -2.56 9.32
CA THR A 93 -0.08 -2.71 8.19
C THR A 93 1.36 -2.59 8.67
N ILE A 94 2.25 -3.40 8.11
CA ILE A 94 3.65 -3.48 8.51
C ILE A 94 4.51 -3.48 7.25
N ALA A 95 5.32 -2.44 7.06
CA ALA A 95 6.35 -2.45 6.03
C ALA A 95 7.48 -3.38 6.45
N ASP A 96 7.81 -4.38 5.61
CA ASP A 96 8.82 -5.39 5.87
C ASP A 96 9.83 -5.45 4.71
N GLY A 97 11.00 -4.87 4.90
CA GLY A 97 12.00 -4.67 3.85
C GLY A 97 11.77 -3.39 3.04
N MET A 98 11.41 -3.49 1.77
CA MET A 98 11.07 -2.32 0.94
C MET A 98 9.55 -2.17 0.83
N CYS A 99 9.06 -0.95 1.08
CA CYS A 99 7.69 -0.56 0.77
C CYS A 99 7.73 0.75 -0.03
N ALA A 100 7.58 0.66 -1.35
CA ALA A 100 7.82 1.78 -2.24
C ALA A 100 6.60 2.12 -3.11
N SER A 101 6.52 3.39 -3.53
CA SER A 101 5.58 3.84 -4.55
C SER A 101 4.12 3.46 -4.23
N ALA A 102 3.41 2.77 -5.14
CA ALA A 102 2.02 2.34 -4.96
C ALA A 102 1.79 1.46 -3.72
N ALA A 103 2.81 0.71 -3.25
CA ALA A 103 2.71 -0.11 -2.04
C ALA A 103 2.52 0.72 -0.77
N THR A 104 2.95 1.99 -0.77
CA THR A 104 2.75 2.90 0.36
C THR A 104 1.26 3.22 0.58
N PHE A 105 0.41 3.16 -0.44
CA PHE A 105 -1.04 3.31 -0.26
C PHE A 105 -1.64 2.10 0.46
N ILE A 106 -1.15 0.88 0.20
CA ILE A 106 -1.55 -0.30 0.98
C ILE A 106 -1.20 -0.11 2.45
N LEU A 107 0.01 0.41 2.74
CA LEU A 107 0.46 0.74 4.09
C LEU A 107 -0.45 1.78 4.75
N LEU A 108 -0.77 2.87 4.03
CA LEU A 108 -1.62 3.96 4.53
C LEU A 108 -3.08 3.53 4.78
N GLY A 109 -3.56 2.46 4.15
CA GLY A 109 -4.88 1.88 4.41
C GLY A 109 -5.05 1.30 5.82
N GLY A 110 -3.96 0.96 6.49
CA GLY A 110 -3.97 0.40 7.85
C GLY A 110 -4.40 1.40 8.91
N ARG A 111 -5.16 0.92 9.91
CA ARG A 111 -5.56 1.74 11.06
C ARG A 111 -4.39 2.09 11.98
N THR A 112 -3.46 1.16 12.13
CA THR A 112 -2.15 1.35 12.76
C THR A 112 -1.09 0.85 11.80
N ARG A 113 0.00 1.58 11.70
CA ARG A 113 1.04 1.37 10.70
C ARG A 113 2.38 1.18 11.38
N HIS A 114 3.08 0.16 10.96
CA HIS A 114 4.40 -0.16 11.51
C HIS A 114 5.38 -0.45 10.39
N MET A 115 6.65 -0.55 10.75
CA MET A 115 7.70 -1.08 9.88
C MET A 115 8.71 -1.85 10.70
N THR A 116 9.37 -2.83 10.11
CA THR A 116 10.50 -3.50 10.76
C THR A 116 11.72 -2.58 10.79
N GLU A 117 12.64 -2.79 11.72
CA GLU A 117 13.74 -1.87 11.99
C GLU A 117 14.62 -1.59 10.76
N ASN A 118 14.89 -2.62 9.96
CA ASN A 118 15.74 -2.53 8.77
C ASN A 118 14.96 -2.27 7.47
N SER A 119 13.69 -1.90 7.58
CA SER A 119 12.85 -1.58 6.42
C SER A 119 13.07 -0.14 5.95
N TYR A 120 12.73 0.07 4.67
CA TYR A 120 12.75 1.38 4.05
C TYR A 120 11.45 1.67 3.34
N ILE A 121 11.05 2.94 3.34
CA ILE A 121 9.89 3.43 2.61
C ILE A 121 10.35 4.44 1.58
N LEU A 122 9.85 4.32 0.35
CA LEU A 122 10.10 5.24 -0.75
C LEU A 122 8.79 5.85 -1.25
N ILE A 123 8.71 7.17 -1.20
CA ILE A 123 7.62 7.96 -1.77
C ILE A 123 8.21 8.82 -2.89
N HIS A 124 7.69 8.68 -4.09
CA HIS A 124 8.13 9.44 -5.25
C HIS A 124 6.94 9.86 -6.16
N GLN A 125 7.23 10.72 -7.14
CA GLN A 125 6.23 11.13 -8.13
C GLN A 125 5.88 9.99 -9.10
N LEU A 126 4.81 10.18 -9.88
CA LEU A 126 4.45 9.26 -10.95
C LEU A 126 5.57 9.17 -12.00
N ASN A 127 5.84 7.94 -12.44
CA ASN A 127 6.63 7.70 -13.65
C ASN A 127 5.70 7.60 -14.85
N MET A 128 6.13 8.14 -15.97
CA MET A 128 5.47 7.98 -17.26
C MET A 128 6.34 7.12 -18.16
N ASP A 129 5.78 6.10 -18.75
CA ASP A 129 6.37 5.48 -19.92
C ASP A 129 6.04 6.32 -21.17
N GLY A 130 7.02 6.47 -22.07
CA GLY A 130 6.84 7.26 -23.28
C GLY A 130 5.74 6.66 -24.16
N SER A 131 4.69 7.40 -24.40
CA SER A 131 3.62 7.01 -25.34
C SER A 131 3.73 7.82 -26.63
N TRP A 132 3.37 7.19 -27.75
CA TRP A 132 3.19 7.87 -29.03
C TRP A 132 1.73 8.27 -29.17
N GLY A 133 1.45 9.51 -29.53
CA GLY A 133 0.09 9.99 -29.67
C GLY A 133 0.02 11.33 -30.40
N LYS A 134 -1.18 11.85 -30.61
CA LYS A 134 -1.42 13.18 -31.13
C LYS A 134 -1.11 14.23 -30.05
N PHE A 135 -0.86 15.45 -30.48
CA PHE A 135 -0.57 16.56 -29.56
C PHE A 135 -1.64 16.73 -28.47
N GLN A 136 -2.92 16.52 -28.78
CA GLN A 136 -4.00 16.60 -27.83
C GLN A 136 -3.93 15.48 -26.79
N ASP A 137 -3.56 14.25 -27.20
CA ASP A 137 -3.43 13.10 -26.28
C ASP A 137 -2.40 13.38 -25.19
N TYR A 138 -1.29 14.07 -25.52
CA TYR A 138 -0.30 14.49 -24.52
C TYR A 138 -0.81 15.53 -23.55
N LYS A 139 -1.65 16.48 -24.02
CA LYS A 139 -2.26 17.46 -23.11
C LYS A 139 -3.23 16.80 -22.13
N ASP A 140 -4.08 15.92 -22.63
CA ASP A 140 -5.06 15.22 -21.83
C ASP A 140 -4.34 14.30 -20.80
N GLN A 141 -3.27 13.64 -21.23
CA GLN A 141 -2.42 12.85 -20.35
C GLN A 141 -1.79 13.70 -19.24
N MET A 142 -1.22 14.86 -19.59
CA MET A 142 -0.60 15.76 -18.61
C MET A 142 -1.64 16.25 -17.58
N GLU A 143 -2.84 16.64 -18.04
CA GLU A 143 -3.93 17.08 -17.15
C GLU A 143 -4.32 15.95 -16.18
N ASN A 144 -4.46 14.71 -16.67
CA ASN A 144 -4.76 13.54 -15.83
C ASN A 144 -3.67 13.30 -14.77
N LEU A 145 -2.40 13.36 -15.17
CA LEU A 145 -1.27 13.20 -14.25
C LEU A 145 -1.22 14.29 -13.18
N GLU A 146 -1.51 15.53 -13.55
CA GLU A 146 -1.61 16.63 -12.57
C GLU A 146 -2.72 16.39 -11.56
N GLN A 147 -3.88 15.87 -12.01
CA GLN A 147 -4.98 15.49 -11.12
C GLN A 147 -4.56 14.36 -10.17
N PHE A 148 -3.92 13.30 -10.70
CA PHE A 148 -3.44 12.19 -9.85
C PHE A 148 -2.40 12.67 -8.84
N MET A 149 -1.40 13.43 -9.28
CA MET A 149 -0.38 13.99 -8.39
C MET A 149 -0.94 14.89 -7.30
N ARG A 150 -2.00 15.66 -7.62
CA ARG A 150 -2.73 16.46 -6.62
C ARG A 150 -3.39 15.56 -5.59
N ARG A 151 -4.10 14.52 -6.05
CA ARG A 151 -4.77 13.57 -5.15
C ARG A 151 -3.80 12.81 -4.26
N PHE A 152 -2.65 12.38 -4.78
CA PHE A 152 -1.63 11.70 -3.97
C PHE A 152 -1.09 12.60 -2.87
N ARG A 153 -0.79 13.85 -3.21
CA ARG A 153 -0.34 14.82 -2.19
C ARG A 153 -1.39 15.02 -1.09
N GLU A 154 -2.65 15.14 -1.47
CA GLU A 154 -3.75 15.24 -0.49
C GLU A 154 -3.79 14.02 0.44
N ILE A 155 -3.67 12.81 -0.10
CA ILE A 155 -3.64 11.57 0.69
C ILE A 155 -2.48 11.60 1.69
N TYR A 156 -1.24 11.84 1.22
CA TYR A 156 -0.09 11.87 2.13
C TYR A 156 -0.20 12.97 3.19
N VAL A 157 -0.71 14.15 2.85
CA VAL A 157 -0.92 15.24 3.81
C VAL A 157 -2.00 14.88 4.85
N GLN A 158 -3.07 14.18 4.43
CA GLN A 158 -4.15 13.76 5.31
C GLN A 158 -3.74 12.60 6.23
N GLU A 159 -2.99 11.64 5.70
CA GLU A 159 -2.66 10.39 6.39
C GLU A 159 -1.33 10.43 7.14
N THR A 160 -0.51 11.48 6.97
CA THR A 160 0.82 11.60 7.59
C THR A 160 1.00 12.96 8.24
N LYS A 161 2.16 13.14 8.89
CA LYS A 161 2.58 14.44 9.45
C LYS A 161 3.51 15.22 8.52
N ILE A 162 3.67 14.79 7.27
CA ILE A 162 4.59 15.45 6.32
C ILE A 162 3.99 16.80 5.90
N PRO A 163 4.68 17.93 6.15
CA PRO A 163 4.23 19.23 5.64
C PRO A 163 4.21 19.25 4.11
N ASP A 164 3.21 19.91 3.50
CA ASP A 164 3.02 19.92 2.05
C ASP A 164 4.25 20.42 1.26
N ASP A 165 4.94 21.44 1.76
CA ASP A 165 6.17 21.96 1.15
C ASP A 165 7.32 20.95 1.19
N LYS A 166 7.37 20.14 2.26
CA LYS A 166 8.35 19.06 2.42
C LYS A 166 8.01 17.88 1.50
N LEU A 167 6.73 17.51 1.43
CA LEU A 167 6.24 16.44 0.56
C LEU A 167 6.55 16.72 -0.91
N LYS A 168 6.38 17.96 -1.39
CA LYS A 168 6.77 18.38 -2.73
C LYS A 168 8.25 18.12 -3.04
N LYS A 169 9.12 18.26 -2.04
CA LYS A 169 10.56 17.98 -2.18
C LYS A 169 10.85 16.48 -2.16
N ILE A 170 10.14 15.73 -1.33
CA ILE A 170 10.27 14.26 -1.26
C ILE A 170 9.85 13.64 -2.58
N LEU A 171 8.68 13.99 -3.10
CA LEU A 171 8.13 13.45 -4.34
C LEU A 171 9.04 13.64 -5.57
N ARG A 172 9.92 14.63 -5.57
CA ARG A 172 10.87 14.89 -6.68
C ARG A 172 12.15 14.05 -6.61
N ARG A 173 12.30 13.19 -5.61
CA ARG A 173 13.55 12.48 -5.32
C ARG A 173 13.26 11.03 -4.96
N ASP A 174 14.05 10.13 -5.49
CA ASP A 174 14.01 8.70 -5.15
C ASP A 174 14.94 8.41 -3.97
N VAL A 175 14.54 8.90 -2.78
CA VAL A 175 15.33 8.74 -1.55
C VAL A 175 14.55 7.92 -0.53
N CYS A 176 15.07 6.75 -0.21
CA CYS A 176 14.51 5.87 0.81
C CYS A 176 14.57 6.51 2.21
N MET A 177 13.53 6.27 2.99
CA MET A 177 13.41 6.74 4.36
C MET A 177 13.50 5.55 5.31
N ASN A 178 14.38 5.65 6.31
CA ASN A 178 14.51 4.68 7.40
C ASN A 178 13.39 4.83 8.44
N SER A 179 13.39 3.96 9.45
CA SER A 179 12.36 3.92 10.49
C SER A 179 12.21 5.25 11.24
N ASP A 180 13.30 5.86 11.68
CA ASP A 180 13.25 7.13 12.43
C ASP A 180 12.53 8.22 11.65
N LYS A 181 12.91 8.38 10.37
CA LYS A 181 12.32 9.38 9.49
C LYS A 181 10.86 9.09 9.17
N CYS A 182 10.49 7.81 9.02
CA CYS A 182 9.11 7.42 8.77
C CYS A 182 8.21 7.66 9.98
N ILE A 183 8.72 7.47 11.20
CA ILE A 183 8.02 7.80 12.45
C ILE A 183 7.87 9.32 12.60
N ASP A 184 8.94 10.08 12.41
CA ASP A 184 8.92 11.55 12.49
C ASP A 184 7.88 12.15 11.53
N TYR A 185 7.78 11.60 10.33
CA TYR A 185 6.81 12.00 9.32
C TYR A 185 5.42 11.41 9.52
N GLY A 186 5.23 10.54 10.52
CA GLY A 186 3.94 9.88 10.78
C GLY A 186 3.46 9.00 9.63
N ILE A 187 4.39 8.50 8.80
CA ILE A 187 4.09 7.49 7.78
C ILE A 187 3.76 6.17 8.49
N VAL A 188 4.52 5.87 9.55
CA VAL A 188 4.26 4.77 10.49
C VAL A 188 4.19 5.29 11.92
N ASP A 189 3.54 4.52 12.80
CA ASP A 189 3.35 4.89 14.20
C ASP A 189 4.56 4.46 15.06
N SER A 190 5.17 3.31 14.75
CA SER A 190 6.34 2.80 15.47
C SER A 190 7.06 1.69 14.68
N VAL A 191 8.24 1.29 15.15
CA VAL A 191 8.89 0.05 14.73
C VAL A 191 8.09 -1.14 15.27
N TRP A 192 7.98 -2.18 14.46
CA TRP A 192 7.42 -3.47 14.84
C TRP A 192 8.48 -4.30 15.57
N ILE A 193 8.20 -4.69 16.80
CA ILE A 193 9.05 -5.53 17.66
C ILE A 193 8.43 -6.91 17.83
#